data_c21c5769f4eec8b17d91d73307d7e0ac
#
_entry.id   c21c5769f4eec8b17d91d73307d7e0ac
#
_cell.length_a   1.000
_cell.length_b   1.000
_cell.length_c   1.000
_cell.angle_alpha   90.00
_cell.angle_beta   90.00
_cell.angle_gamma   90.00
#
_symmetry.space_group_name_H-M   'P 1'
#
loop_
_entity.id
_entity.type
_entity.pdbx_description
1 polymer ?
#
loop_
_entity_poly.entity_id
_entity_poly.type
_entity_poly.pdbx_seq_one_letter_code
_entity_poly.pdbx_strand_id
1 'polypeptide(L)'
;MSGKGFLGNMTENLQADCVQSRQAGFIQCFPKKYKHIACMTVVQQNTRNIMANKKKPSEKQEFLAQQRREQRRKTAKEEKKKHHKRKIVTTVVCCAAAVAVVAGGITWFVREKPMTQMIPVEKTEHYSVNAAEVSFYAWQIYNSYINSSTGSDSANLPDTEKPLADQNYDNDTTWEAYFTDAAQKYAENVLAYCEAADKENYEFPENISAMVKTAKEQMDFSTLPSSVTQDNVTHALELYFKAQSFSTSVEENMSFTDDELESYYKENAKTMDVCSYMEFSFSYDDSGDSTTISRSEAEELARSLRRCNTKDEFQSWVYDYYAKNTSLTEEDLQSQLSTLYSHNISYTEGDDVSEWAFSGEAKAGDSNLFTDTDNKRITVCLLLDEPKRDESHPVTIRQILFTTNTYESSDGAHSAAEKALEEWNSGEQTESAFAALADQYTEDTTVSGGLYQNITEGQLSSAWQNWCFDAARKSGDVTILDSSYGSCLVYYVEAAEQAGWEMTATNALQNQRYNELQETYQKEADLKSSDWGMRFVTVNNQK
;
A
#
# COMPACT_ATOMS: atom_id res chain seq x y z
N MET A 1 10.15 -6.96 -4.91
CA MET A 1 9.07 -7.85 -4.43
C MET A 1 8.68 -7.33 -3.07
N SER A 2 7.59 -6.59 -2.97
CA SER A 2 7.17 -5.93 -1.73
C SER A 2 6.51 -6.96 -0.81
N GLY A 3 6.91 -6.97 0.47
CA GLY A 3 6.39 -7.85 1.49
C GLY A 3 4.91 -7.71 1.71
N LYS A 4 4.27 -8.76 1.44
CA LYS A 4 2.87 -8.96 1.76
C LYS A 4 2.85 -10.04 2.82
N GLY A 5 2.25 -9.72 3.96
CA GLY A 5 1.98 -10.69 4.99
C GLY A 5 1.20 -11.89 4.47
N PHE A 6 0.96 -12.83 5.33
CA PHE A 6 0.35 -14.12 5.03
C PHE A 6 -0.79 -14.10 3.98
N LEU A 7 -1.62 -13.06 3.94
CA LEU A 7 -2.61 -12.82 2.88
C LEU A 7 -2.04 -12.10 1.64
N GLY A 8 -0.95 -11.34 1.80
CA GLY A 8 -0.31 -10.62 0.72
C GLY A 8 0.25 -11.52 -0.36
N ASN A 9 0.94 -12.59 0.03
CA ASN A 9 1.55 -13.52 -0.92
C ASN A 9 0.52 -14.29 -1.78
N MET A 10 -0.71 -14.47 -1.30
CA MET A 10 -1.77 -15.03 -2.13
C MET A 10 -2.36 -14.04 -3.13
N THR A 11 -2.37 -12.76 -2.79
CA THR A 11 -2.85 -11.70 -3.69
C THR A 11 -1.76 -11.20 -4.65
N GLU A 12 -0.45 -11.50 -4.42
CA GLU A 12 0.64 -11.08 -5.32
C GLU A 12 0.58 -11.74 -6.69
N ASN A 13 0.29 -13.02 -6.75
CA ASN A 13 0.02 -13.69 -8.03
C ASN A 13 -1.29 -13.21 -8.69
N LEU A 14 -2.16 -12.54 -7.92
CA LEU A 14 -3.41 -11.94 -8.39
C LEU A 14 -3.30 -10.43 -8.66
N GLN A 15 -2.19 -9.78 -8.25
CA GLN A 15 -1.96 -8.34 -8.37
C GLN A 15 -0.71 -7.98 -9.19
N ALA A 16 0.05 -8.95 -9.70
CA ALA A 16 1.23 -8.68 -10.52
C ALA A 16 0.91 -7.78 -11.73
N ASP A 17 -0.32 -7.85 -12.24
CA ASP A 17 -0.79 -7.00 -13.34
C ASP A 17 -1.29 -5.61 -12.90
N CYS A 18 -1.46 -5.36 -11.59
CA CYS A 18 -2.01 -4.09 -11.09
C CYS A 18 -0.94 -3.05 -10.71
N VAL A 19 0.35 -3.42 -10.69
CA VAL A 19 1.43 -2.54 -10.23
C VAL A 19 1.94 -1.62 -11.35
N GLN A 20 1.71 -1.96 -12.62
CA GLN A 20 2.15 -1.11 -13.75
C GLN A 20 1.31 0.17 -13.95
N SER A 21 0.15 0.32 -13.29
CA SER A 21 -0.71 1.51 -13.47
C SER A 21 -0.54 2.62 -12.42
N ARG A 22 0.45 2.53 -11.53
CA ARG A 22 0.66 3.54 -10.46
C ARG A 22 1.55 4.73 -10.83
N GLN A 23 2.07 4.78 -12.05
CA GLN A 23 2.91 5.90 -12.51
C GLN A 23 2.14 7.08 -13.13
N ALA A 24 0.85 6.96 -13.38
CA ALA A 24 0.06 8.11 -13.77
C ALA A 24 -0.76 8.57 -12.57
N GLY A 25 -0.48 9.77 -12.05
CA GLY A 25 -1.13 10.39 -10.91
C GLY A 25 -2.61 10.64 -11.10
N PHE A 26 -3.42 9.60 -11.07
CA PHE A 26 -4.86 9.67 -11.07
C PHE A 26 -5.42 8.82 -9.95
N ILE A 27 -5.75 9.46 -8.85
CA ILE A 27 -6.69 8.90 -7.88
C ILE A 27 -8.07 9.03 -8.51
N GLN A 28 -8.50 8.02 -9.26
CA GLN A 28 -9.90 7.94 -9.65
C GLN A 28 -10.74 7.50 -8.45
N CYS A 29 -11.74 8.33 -8.13
CA CYS A 29 -12.76 8.03 -7.13
C CYS A 29 -13.50 6.74 -7.51
N PHE A 30 -13.28 5.67 -6.75
CA PHE A 30 -14.10 4.46 -6.84
C PHE A 30 -15.46 4.67 -6.21
N PRO A 31 -16.54 4.11 -6.79
CA PRO A 31 -17.87 4.17 -6.17
C PRO A 31 -17.86 3.47 -4.80
N LYS A 32 -18.48 4.11 -3.83
CA LYS A 32 -18.54 3.77 -2.39
C LYS A 32 -18.87 2.31 -2.01
N LYS A 33 -19.19 1.43 -2.94
CA LYS A 33 -19.77 0.10 -2.63
C LYS A 33 -18.78 -1.04 -2.41
N TYR A 34 -17.50 -0.90 -2.76
CA TYR A 34 -16.58 -2.08 -2.84
C TYR A 34 -15.22 -1.91 -2.14
N LYS A 35 -15.04 -0.86 -1.32
CA LYS A 35 -13.74 -0.55 -0.67
C LYS A 35 -13.38 -1.42 0.54
N HIS A 36 -14.20 -2.35 0.97
CA HIS A 36 -14.08 -2.92 2.32
C HIS A 36 -13.22 -4.19 2.45
N ILE A 37 -12.99 -4.95 1.37
CA ILE A 37 -12.17 -6.17 1.45
C ILE A 37 -10.67 -5.83 1.32
N ALA A 38 -10.33 -4.79 0.55
CA ALA A 38 -8.96 -4.27 0.46
C ALA A 38 -8.41 -3.75 1.82
N CYS A 39 -9.28 -3.45 2.79
CA CYS A 39 -8.88 -2.93 4.11
C CYS A 39 -8.11 -3.96 4.96
N MET A 40 -8.32 -5.27 4.77
CA MET A 40 -7.53 -6.29 5.50
C MET A 40 -6.06 -6.32 5.07
N THR A 41 -5.77 -5.98 3.81
CA THR A 41 -4.40 -5.96 3.28
C THR A 41 -3.67 -4.66 3.63
N VAL A 42 -4.38 -3.53 3.68
CA VAL A 42 -3.80 -2.21 3.99
C VAL A 42 -3.44 -2.07 5.48
N VAL A 43 -4.21 -2.71 6.39
CA VAL A 43 -3.92 -2.68 7.83
C VAL A 43 -2.59 -3.37 8.17
N GLN A 44 -2.14 -4.35 7.38
CA GLN A 44 -0.84 -5.00 7.59
C GLN A 44 0.36 -4.17 7.09
N GLN A 45 0.19 -3.34 6.07
CA GLN A 45 1.29 -2.51 5.55
C GLN A 45 1.64 -1.30 6.45
N ASN A 46 0.68 -0.76 7.20
CA ASN A 46 0.89 0.46 7.98
C ASN A 46 1.52 0.25 9.37
N THR A 47 1.87 -0.98 9.76
CA THR A 47 2.43 -1.27 11.07
C THR A 47 3.95 -1.46 11.11
N ARG A 48 4.63 -1.35 9.97
CA ARG A 48 6.03 -1.83 9.82
C ARG A 48 7.14 -0.83 10.13
N ASN A 49 6.86 0.42 10.34
CA ASN A 49 7.93 1.41 10.38
C ASN A 49 8.04 2.14 11.71
N ILE A 50 8.94 1.80 12.56
CA ILE A 50 9.67 2.65 13.52
C ILE A 50 10.76 1.85 14.25
N MET A 51 12.02 2.07 13.98
CA MET A 51 13.18 1.98 14.89
C MET A 51 14.49 2.40 14.21
N ALA A 52 15.20 3.34 14.73
CA ALA A 52 16.63 3.50 14.50
C ALA A 52 17.42 4.47 15.40
N ASN A 53 18.58 4.22 15.52
CA ASN A 53 19.94 4.76 15.72
C ASN A 53 20.27 5.79 16.82
N LYS A 54 21.38 5.52 17.56
CA LYS A 54 21.97 6.44 18.56
C LYS A 54 23.51 6.48 18.57
N LYS A 55 24.07 7.70 18.62
CA LYS A 55 25.47 7.99 18.95
C LYS A 55 25.70 8.02 20.47
N LYS A 56 26.91 7.58 20.93
CA LYS A 56 27.29 7.45 22.36
C LYS A 56 27.41 8.79 23.08
N PRO A 57 26.78 8.95 24.24
CA PRO A 57 26.87 10.14 25.11
C PRO A 57 27.72 9.92 26.37
N SER A 58 28.05 11.01 27.10
CA SER A 58 28.83 11.01 28.33
C SER A 58 28.08 10.46 29.55
N GLU A 59 28.79 9.95 30.60
CA GLU A 59 28.19 9.24 31.75
C GLU A 59 27.00 9.93 32.42
N LYS A 60 26.98 11.26 32.50
CA LYS A 60 25.87 12.02 33.07
C LYS A 60 24.67 12.09 32.13
N GLN A 61 24.91 12.03 30.84
CA GLN A 61 23.88 11.92 29.79
C GLN A 61 23.35 10.48 29.69
N GLU A 62 24.19 9.48 29.96
CA GLU A 62 23.78 8.07 30.03
C GLU A 62 22.84 7.79 31.21
N PHE A 63 23.06 8.36 32.39
CA PHE A 63 22.18 8.20 33.53
C PHE A 63 20.81 8.86 33.31
N LEU A 64 20.80 10.06 32.77
CA LEU A 64 19.55 10.74 32.38
C LEU A 64 18.87 10.06 31.18
N ALA A 65 19.65 9.51 30.26
CA ALA A 65 19.16 8.71 29.15
C ALA A 65 18.59 7.36 29.63
N GLN A 66 19.19 6.72 30.65
CA GLN A 66 18.65 5.51 31.27
C GLN A 66 17.32 5.78 31.99
N GLN A 67 17.20 6.85 32.77
CA GLN A 67 15.92 7.24 33.39
C GLN A 67 14.86 7.58 32.34
N ARG A 68 15.25 8.29 31.28
CA ARG A 68 14.32 8.58 30.15
C ARG A 68 13.98 7.30 29.38
N ARG A 69 14.95 6.36 29.22
CA ARG A 69 14.68 5.05 28.61
C ARG A 69 13.74 4.19 29.46
N GLU A 70 13.86 4.21 30.80
CA GLU A 70 12.91 3.49 31.67
C GLU A 70 11.52 4.11 31.67
N GLN A 71 11.42 5.45 31.70
CA GLN A 71 10.13 6.13 31.55
C GLN A 71 9.54 5.88 30.15
N ARG A 72 10.33 5.99 29.10
CA ARG A 72 9.89 5.67 27.73
C ARG A 72 9.51 4.20 27.58
N ARG A 73 10.22 3.26 28.23
CA ARG A 73 9.82 1.85 28.25
C ARG A 73 8.53 1.60 29.00
N LYS A 74 8.23 2.35 30.06
CA LYS A 74 6.94 2.23 30.78
C LYS A 74 5.81 2.86 29.98
N THR A 75 6.00 4.06 29.46
CA THR A 75 5.03 4.70 28.54
C THR A 75 4.87 3.92 27.25
N ALA A 76 5.95 3.46 26.61
CA ALA A 76 5.87 2.63 25.41
C ALA A 76 5.20 1.26 25.66
N LYS A 77 5.36 0.65 26.86
CA LYS A 77 4.60 -0.56 27.23
C LYS A 77 3.12 -0.27 27.47
N GLU A 78 2.79 0.89 28.04
CA GLU A 78 1.39 1.30 28.19
C GLU A 78 0.77 1.76 26.87
N GLU A 79 1.53 2.46 26.02
CA GLU A 79 1.11 2.80 24.67
C GLU A 79 1.02 1.57 23.78
N LYS A 80 1.99 0.63 23.83
CA LYS A 80 1.85 -0.66 23.14
C LYS A 80 0.61 -1.43 23.60
N LYS A 81 0.29 -1.44 24.90
CA LYS A 81 -0.97 -2.03 25.39
C LYS A 81 -2.22 -1.27 24.92
N LYS A 82 -2.16 0.07 24.85
CA LYS A 82 -3.25 0.91 24.28
C LYS A 82 -3.32 0.76 22.76
N HIS A 83 -2.18 0.75 22.08
CA HIS A 83 -2.09 0.50 20.63
C HIS A 83 -2.56 -0.92 20.26
N HIS A 84 -2.14 -1.93 21.04
CA HIS A 84 -2.61 -3.31 20.82
C HIS A 84 -4.14 -3.41 21.02
N LYS A 85 -4.69 -2.78 22.07
CA LYS A 85 -6.15 -2.70 22.23
C LYS A 85 -6.83 -1.90 21.13
N ARG A 86 -6.23 -0.77 20.68
CA ARG A 86 -6.75 0.01 19.53
C ARG A 86 -6.62 -0.76 18.22
N LYS A 87 -5.48 -1.43 17.93
CA LYS A 87 -5.30 -2.28 16.75
C LYS A 87 -6.34 -3.42 16.73
N ILE A 88 -6.58 -4.09 17.86
CA ILE A 88 -7.63 -5.12 17.96
C ILE A 88 -9.00 -4.51 17.65
N VAL A 89 -9.31 -3.35 18.22
CA VAL A 89 -10.57 -2.63 17.96
C VAL A 89 -10.62 -2.18 16.49
N THR A 90 -9.53 -1.67 15.94
CA THR A 90 -9.47 -1.26 14.52
C THR A 90 -9.54 -2.47 13.58
N THR A 91 -8.87 -3.59 13.90
CA THR A 91 -9.01 -4.84 13.13
C THR A 91 -10.45 -5.35 13.21
N VAL A 92 -11.06 -5.34 14.40
CA VAL A 92 -12.46 -5.72 14.59
C VAL A 92 -13.40 -4.75 13.86
N VAL A 93 -13.14 -3.44 13.93
CA VAL A 93 -13.94 -2.41 13.22
C VAL A 93 -13.70 -2.46 11.71
N CYS A 94 -12.47 -2.73 11.25
CA CYS A 94 -12.19 -2.91 9.81
C CYS A 94 -12.78 -4.23 9.29
N CYS A 95 -12.71 -5.32 10.06
CA CYS A 95 -13.50 -6.53 9.75
C CYS A 95 -14.99 -6.20 9.76
N ALA A 96 -15.45 -5.37 10.71
CA ALA A 96 -16.84 -4.92 10.82
C ALA A 96 -17.25 -3.98 9.67
N ALA A 97 -16.40 -3.09 9.24
CA ALA A 97 -16.67 -2.21 8.11
C ALA A 97 -16.56 -2.94 6.75
N ALA A 98 -15.68 -3.95 6.64
CA ALA A 98 -15.51 -4.74 5.42
C ALA A 98 -16.78 -5.55 5.03
N VAL A 99 -17.61 -5.82 5.98
CA VAL A 99 -18.71 -6.77 5.80
C VAL A 99 -20.10 -6.11 5.89
N ALA A 100 -20.21 -4.87 6.31
CA ALA A 100 -21.49 -4.15 6.46
C ALA A 100 -22.24 -3.83 5.14
N VAL A 101 -21.91 -4.48 4.01
CA VAL A 101 -22.51 -4.15 2.69
C VAL A 101 -23.44 -5.21 2.14
N VAL A 102 -23.65 -6.30 2.84
CA VAL A 102 -24.59 -7.30 2.32
C VAL A 102 -25.67 -7.59 3.36
N ALA A 103 -26.56 -6.69 3.55
CA ALA A 103 -27.80 -6.93 4.30
C ALA A 103 -28.95 -7.19 3.33
N GLY A 104 -29.49 -8.37 3.37
CA GLY A 104 -30.81 -8.69 2.89
C GLY A 104 -30.95 -9.93 2.03
N GLY A 105 -31.38 -11.04 2.60
CA GLY A 105 -31.88 -12.18 1.84
C GLY A 105 -31.86 -13.50 2.63
N ILE A 106 -33.00 -14.00 2.86
CA ILE A 106 -33.45 -15.09 3.72
C ILE A 106 -32.86 -16.46 3.33
N THR A 107 -32.45 -17.19 4.34
CA THR A 107 -31.99 -18.57 4.43
C THR A 107 -32.83 -19.63 3.70
N TRP A 108 -32.15 -20.56 3.00
CA TRP A 108 -32.64 -21.93 2.86
C TRP A 108 -31.53 -22.95 3.07
N PHE A 109 -31.75 -23.84 4.02
CA PHE A 109 -30.93 -25.00 4.33
C PHE A 109 -30.98 -26.02 3.20
N VAL A 110 -29.87 -26.32 2.58
CA VAL A 110 -29.71 -27.53 1.76
C VAL A 110 -28.77 -28.48 2.47
N ARG A 111 -29.28 -29.65 2.68
CA ARG A 111 -28.81 -30.76 3.47
C ARG A 111 -27.36 -31.15 3.16
N GLU A 112 -26.62 -31.29 4.24
CA GLU A 112 -25.24 -31.71 4.39
C GLU A 112 -24.79 -32.75 3.36
N LYS A 113 -23.67 -32.48 2.70
CA LYS A 113 -22.89 -33.54 2.03
C LYS A 113 -21.92 -34.15 3.08
N PRO A 114 -22.23 -35.32 3.69
CA PRO A 114 -21.43 -35.81 4.84
C PRO A 114 -19.94 -35.97 4.49
N MET A 115 -19.60 -36.17 3.23
CA MET A 115 -18.21 -36.32 2.78
C MET A 115 -17.41 -35.00 2.93
N THR A 116 -18.02 -33.84 2.70
CA THR A 116 -17.33 -32.55 2.83
C THR A 116 -16.99 -32.20 4.28
N GLN A 117 -17.75 -32.74 5.23
CA GLN A 117 -17.60 -32.46 6.67
C GLN A 117 -16.62 -33.43 7.35
N MET A 118 -16.51 -34.65 6.86
CA MET A 118 -15.79 -35.74 7.55
C MET A 118 -14.38 -35.98 7.03
N ILE A 119 -14.07 -35.49 5.84
CA ILE A 119 -12.79 -35.80 5.20
C ILE A 119 -11.85 -34.63 5.41
N PRO A 120 -10.75 -34.80 6.16
CA PRO A 120 -9.73 -33.77 6.22
C PRO A 120 -9.07 -33.60 4.83
N VAL A 121 -8.94 -32.37 4.40
CA VAL A 121 -8.20 -32.00 3.19
C VAL A 121 -6.76 -31.74 3.54
N GLU A 122 -6.54 -30.93 4.57
CA GLU A 122 -5.22 -30.64 5.10
C GLU A 122 -5.18 -30.95 6.60
N LYS A 123 -4.05 -31.49 7.06
CA LYS A 123 -3.88 -31.90 8.46
C LYS A 123 -2.42 -31.78 8.88
N THR A 124 -2.21 -31.26 10.11
CA THR A 124 -0.96 -31.33 10.89
C THR A 124 -1.12 -32.29 12.07
N GLU A 125 -0.25 -32.22 13.06
CA GLU A 125 -0.36 -32.99 14.29
C GLU A 125 -1.60 -32.58 15.12
N HIS A 126 -1.80 -31.26 15.30
CA HIS A 126 -2.84 -30.72 16.19
C HIS A 126 -4.02 -30.11 15.45
N TYR A 127 -3.88 -29.73 14.20
CA TYR A 127 -4.89 -29.00 13.42
C TYR A 127 -5.30 -29.72 12.15
N SER A 128 -6.51 -29.47 11.70
CA SER A 128 -6.99 -30.01 10.42
C SER A 128 -8.14 -29.16 9.87
N VAL A 129 -8.28 -29.12 8.56
CA VAL A 129 -9.43 -28.56 7.86
C VAL A 129 -10.05 -29.58 6.93
N ASN A 130 -11.37 -29.58 6.85
CA ASN A 130 -12.14 -30.44 5.96
C ASN A 130 -12.48 -29.75 4.63
N ALA A 131 -13.08 -30.47 3.69
CA ALA A 131 -13.40 -29.94 2.37
C ALA A 131 -14.40 -28.76 2.40
N ALA A 132 -15.29 -28.70 3.39
CA ALA A 132 -16.20 -27.56 3.53
C ALA A 132 -15.48 -26.30 4.03
N GLU A 133 -14.50 -26.45 4.91
CA GLU A 133 -13.68 -25.34 5.40
C GLU A 133 -12.75 -24.80 4.31
N VAL A 134 -12.16 -25.70 3.49
CA VAL A 134 -11.39 -25.26 2.31
C VAL A 134 -12.31 -24.62 1.27
N SER A 135 -13.55 -25.11 1.11
CA SER A 135 -14.55 -24.43 0.24
C SER A 135 -14.89 -23.01 0.73
N PHE A 136 -14.91 -22.82 2.04
CA PHE A 136 -15.07 -21.48 2.61
C PHE A 136 -13.89 -20.55 2.24
N TYR A 137 -12.66 -21.03 2.33
CA TYR A 137 -11.49 -20.27 1.88
C TYR A 137 -11.52 -19.99 0.37
N ALA A 138 -11.90 -20.99 -0.44
CA ALA A 138 -12.04 -20.82 -1.89
C ALA A 138 -13.08 -19.74 -2.25
N TRP A 139 -14.23 -19.77 -1.56
CA TRP A 139 -15.26 -18.74 -1.71
C TRP A 139 -14.76 -17.34 -1.31
N GLN A 140 -14.00 -17.22 -0.22
CA GLN A 140 -13.42 -15.93 0.18
C GLN A 140 -12.43 -15.40 -0.86
N ILE A 141 -11.54 -16.26 -1.37
CA ILE A 141 -10.56 -15.92 -2.40
C ILE A 141 -11.27 -15.48 -3.68
N TYR A 142 -12.26 -16.25 -4.14
CA TYR A 142 -13.08 -15.94 -5.31
C TYR A 142 -13.76 -14.57 -5.18
N ASN A 143 -14.46 -14.32 -4.07
CA ASN A 143 -15.13 -13.03 -3.88
C ASN A 143 -14.16 -11.86 -3.76
N SER A 144 -13.01 -12.06 -3.13
CA SER A 144 -11.96 -11.05 -3.08
C SER A 144 -11.43 -10.74 -4.48
N TYR A 145 -11.21 -11.77 -5.30
CA TYR A 145 -10.74 -11.62 -6.67
C TYR A 145 -11.73 -10.84 -7.54
N ILE A 146 -13.00 -11.27 -7.56
CA ILE A 146 -14.05 -10.59 -8.34
C ILE A 146 -14.26 -9.14 -7.90
N ASN A 147 -14.20 -8.86 -6.60
CA ASN A 147 -14.43 -7.51 -6.07
C ASN A 147 -13.21 -6.58 -6.19
N SER A 148 -11.99 -7.10 -6.30
CA SER A 148 -10.78 -6.30 -6.47
C SER A 148 -10.52 -5.90 -7.92
N SER A 149 -11.07 -6.64 -8.87
CA SER A 149 -10.84 -6.46 -10.32
C SER A 149 -11.86 -5.49 -10.94
N THR A 150 -11.99 -4.29 -10.38
CA THR A 150 -12.84 -3.22 -10.93
C THR A 150 -11.95 -2.21 -11.66
N GLY A 151 -11.92 -2.28 -12.99
CA GLY A 151 -11.14 -1.33 -13.81
C GLY A 151 -10.69 -1.93 -15.14
N SER A 152 -9.55 -1.49 -15.66
CA SER A 152 -8.96 -1.92 -16.95
C SER A 152 -8.62 -3.41 -17.04
N ASP A 153 -8.57 -4.11 -15.91
CA ASP A 153 -8.20 -5.53 -15.82
C ASP A 153 -9.39 -6.48 -15.95
N SER A 154 -10.57 -5.96 -16.29
CA SER A 154 -11.79 -6.76 -16.51
C SER A 154 -11.67 -7.80 -17.64
N ALA A 155 -10.61 -7.77 -18.42
CA ALA A 155 -10.38 -8.74 -19.51
C ALA A 155 -10.07 -10.17 -19.03
N ASN A 156 -9.72 -10.35 -17.75
CA ASN A 156 -9.30 -11.63 -17.17
C ASN A 156 -10.21 -12.08 -16.01
N LEU A 157 -11.47 -11.70 -16.01
CA LEU A 157 -12.43 -12.16 -15.00
C LEU A 157 -13.21 -13.38 -15.49
N PRO A 158 -13.53 -14.33 -14.60
CA PRO A 158 -14.45 -15.39 -14.95
C PRO A 158 -15.86 -14.82 -15.15
N ASP A 159 -16.57 -15.36 -16.11
CA ASP A 159 -18.00 -15.08 -16.34
C ASP A 159 -18.81 -15.64 -15.15
N THR A 160 -19.42 -14.74 -14.38
CA THR A 160 -20.16 -15.11 -13.17
C THR A 160 -21.46 -15.86 -13.46
N GLU A 161 -21.89 -15.94 -14.71
CA GLU A 161 -23.11 -16.69 -15.14
C GLU A 161 -22.78 -18.13 -15.58
N LYS A 162 -21.50 -18.48 -15.74
CA LYS A 162 -21.06 -19.81 -16.17
C LYS A 162 -20.31 -20.57 -15.08
N PRO A 163 -20.36 -21.92 -15.09
CA PRO A 163 -19.55 -22.72 -14.16
C PRO A 163 -18.05 -22.41 -14.30
N LEU A 164 -17.35 -22.25 -13.18
CA LEU A 164 -15.91 -21.97 -13.16
C LEU A 164 -15.08 -23.12 -13.75
N ALA A 165 -15.60 -24.37 -13.67
CA ALA A 165 -14.97 -25.55 -14.26
C ALA A 165 -14.97 -25.54 -15.79
N ASP A 166 -15.89 -24.81 -16.42
CA ASP A 166 -16.04 -24.74 -17.87
C ASP A 166 -15.30 -23.54 -18.49
N GLN A 167 -14.58 -22.77 -17.68
CA GLN A 167 -13.89 -21.56 -18.07
C GLN A 167 -12.38 -21.68 -17.80
N ASN A 168 -11.55 -21.37 -18.78
CA ASN A 168 -10.11 -21.40 -18.63
C ASN A 168 -9.60 -20.12 -17.95
N TYR A 169 -8.76 -20.29 -16.93
CA TYR A 169 -7.92 -19.25 -16.37
C TYR A 169 -6.72 -18.98 -17.29
N ASP A 170 -6.07 -20.07 -17.73
CA ASP A 170 -4.98 -20.08 -18.68
C ASP A 170 -5.09 -21.31 -19.64
N ASN A 171 -4.01 -21.63 -20.37
CA ASN A 171 -4.01 -22.74 -21.34
C ASN A 171 -4.22 -24.12 -20.70
N ASP A 172 -3.88 -24.29 -19.42
CA ASP A 172 -3.81 -25.59 -18.74
C ASP A 172 -4.73 -25.69 -17.51
N THR A 173 -5.27 -24.57 -17.03
CA THR A 173 -5.97 -24.45 -15.74
C THR A 173 -7.36 -23.83 -15.91
N THR A 174 -8.38 -24.40 -15.27
CA THR A 174 -9.70 -23.77 -15.16
C THR A 174 -9.76 -22.80 -13.99
N TRP A 175 -10.71 -21.87 -14.00
CA TRP A 175 -10.94 -20.96 -12.87
C TRP A 175 -11.29 -21.71 -11.57
N GLU A 176 -12.02 -22.83 -11.67
CA GLU A 176 -12.31 -23.66 -10.49
C GLU A 176 -11.03 -24.25 -9.90
N ALA A 177 -10.16 -24.82 -10.75
CA ALA A 177 -8.88 -25.37 -10.31
C ALA A 177 -7.99 -24.29 -9.68
N TYR A 178 -7.90 -23.12 -10.31
CA TYR A 178 -7.14 -21.99 -9.79
C TYR A 178 -7.57 -21.61 -8.36
N PHE A 179 -8.88 -21.40 -8.12
CA PHE A 179 -9.36 -21.01 -6.80
C PHE A 179 -9.27 -22.13 -5.77
N THR A 180 -9.46 -23.38 -6.17
CA THR A 180 -9.33 -24.53 -5.25
C THR A 180 -7.88 -24.77 -4.84
N ASP A 181 -6.93 -24.66 -5.76
CA ASP A 181 -5.50 -24.78 -5.47
C ASP A 181 -5.01 -23.62 -4.58
N ALA A 182 -5.49 -22.40 -4.85
CA ALA A 182 -5.19 -21.26 -4.01
C ALA A 182 -5.74 -21.44 -2.57
N ALA A 183 -6.95 -21.98 -2.45
CA ALA A 183 -7.55 -22.27 -1.14
C ALA A 183 -6.83 -23.39 -0.38
N GLN A 184 -6.33 -24.40 -1.07
CA GLN A 184 -5.54 -25.46 -0.48
C GLN A 184 -4.24 -24.90 0.11
N LYS A 185 -3.46 -24.13 -0.68
CA LYS A 185 -2.24 -23.47 -0.22
C LYS A 185 -2.49 -22.50 0.94
N TYR A 186 -3.64 -21.83 0.91
CA TYR A 186 -4.05 -20.97 2.02
C TYR A 186 -4.30 -21.77 3.30
N ALA A 187 -5.01 -22.89 3.21
CA ALA A 187 -5.26 -23.78 4.33
C ALA A 187 -3.95 -24.37 4.90
N GLU A 188 -3.04 -24.82 4.02
CA GLU A 188 -1.69 -25.29 4.40
C GLU A 188 -0.95 -24.23 5.23
N ASN A 189 -0.96 -22.98 4.78
CA ASN A 189 -0.33 -21.86 5.50
C ASN A 189 -0.99 -21.61 6.85
N VAL A 190 -2.33 -21.55 6.90
CA VAL A 190 -3.06 -21.36 8.17
C VAL A 190 -2.67 -22.43 9.19
N LEU A 191 -2.65 -23.69 8.77
CA LEU A 191 -2.32 -24.80 9.68
C LEU A 191 -0.84 -24.78 10.08
N ALA A 192 0.08 -24.44 9.17
CA ALA A 192 1.50 -24.33 9.46
C ALA A 192 1.79 -23.27 10.51
N TYR A 193 1.14 -22.10 10.41
CA TYR A 193 1.28 -21.03 11.40
C TYR A 193 0.64 -21.39 12.76
N CYS A 194 -0.50 -22.07 12.78
CA CYS A 194 -1.08 -22.57 14.02
C CYS A 194 -0.16 -23.59 14.70
N GLU A 195 0.41 -24.51 13.95
CA GLU A 195 1.34 -25.52 14.47
C GLU A 195 2.65 -24.90 14.98
N ALA A 196 3.17 -23.89 14.26
CA ALA A 196 4.35 -23.15 14.69
C ALA A 196 4.09 -22.35 15.98
N ALA A 197 2.91 -21.74 16.10
CA ALA A 197 2.50 -21.02 17.30
C ALA A 197 2.51 -21.93 18.54
N ASP A 198 1.97 -23.16 18.42
CA ASP A 198 1.98 -24.14 19.49
C ASP A 198 3.42 -24.58 19.86
N LYS A 199 4.26 -24.82 18.85
CA LYS A 199 5.69 -25.18 19.06
C LYS A 199 6.48 -24.07 19.76
N GLU A 200 6.19 -22.82 19.42
CA GLU A 200 6.81 -21.65 20.04
C GLU A 200 6.15 -21.23 21.37
N ASN A 201 5.14 -21.98 21.84
CA ASN A 201 4.35 -21.69 23.04
C ASN A 201 3.75 -20.26 23.01
N TYR A 202 3.25 -19.85 21.83
CA TYR A 202 2.61 -18.56 21.67
C TYR A 202 1.25 -18.52 22.35
N GLU A 203 1.02 -17.53 23.19
CA GLU A 203 -0.27 -17.31 23.86
C GLU A 203 -1.24 -16.56 22.92
N PHE A 204 -2.23 -17.27 22.40
CA PHE A 204 -3.24 -16.66 21.55
C PHE A 204 -4.09 -15.61 22.30
N PRO A 205 -4.53 -14.54 21.60
CA PRO A 205 -5.39 -13.53 22.19
C PRO A 205 -6.73 -14.11 22.71
N GLU A 206 -7.14 -13.76 23.92
CA GLU A 206 -8.40 -14.21 24.54
C GLU A 206 -9.65 -13.81 23.75
N ASN A 207 -9.55 -12.79 22.88
CA ASN A 207 -10.68 -12.23 22.13
C ASN A 207 -10.90 -12.87 20.75
N ILE A 208 -10.21 -13.96 20.39
CA ILE A 208 -10.41 -14.65 19.09
C ILE A 208 -11.87 -15.01 18.87
N SER A 209 -12.54 -15.59 19.88
CA SER A 209 -13.97 -15.94 19.78
C SER A 209 -14.87 -14.73 19.51
N ALA A 210 -14.54 -13.56 20.05
CA ALA A 210 -15.26 -12.32 19.77
C ALA A 210 -15.00 -11.84 18.34
N MET A 211 -13.76 -11.98 17.84
CA MET A 211 -13.41 -11.65 16.45
C MET A 211 -14.18 -12.54 15.47
N VAL A 212 -14.22 -13.85 15.72
CA VAL A 212 -14.99 -14.82 14.92
C VAL A 212 -16.48 -14.45 14.91
N LYS A 213 -17.06 -14.15 16.08
CA LYS A 213 -18.46 -13.75 16.17
C LYS A 213 -18.73 -12.51 15.34
N THR A 214 -17.91 -11.47 15.47
CA THR A 214 -18.06 -10.22 14.71
C THR A 214 -17.93 -10.47 13.20
N ALA A 215 -16.98 -11.28 12.78
CA ALA A 215 -16.81 -11.63 11.36
C ALA A 215 -18.06 -12.36 10.83
N LYS A 216 -18.61 -13.29 11.59
CA LYS A 216 -19.82 -14.03 11.21
C LYS A 216 -21.07 -13.15 11.15
N GLU A 217 -21.26 -12.23 12.08
CA GLU A 217 -22.41 -11.30 12.09
C GLU A 217 -22.47 -10.43 10.83
N GLN A 218 -21.37 -10.33 10.14
CA GLN A 218 -21.22 -9.50 8.98
C GLN A 218 -21.24 -10.29 7.65
N MET A 219 -21.33 -11.61 7.70
CA MET A 219 -21.34 -12.46 6.51
C MET A 219 -22.76 -12.74 6.02
N ASP A 220 -22.93 -12.71 4.69
CA ASP A 220 -24.14 -13.25 4.07
C ASP A 220 -23.96 -14.75 3.79
N PHE A 221 -24.51 -15.55 4.69
CA PHE A 221 -24.46 -17.00 4.57
C PHE A 221 -25.21 -17.57 3.36
N SER A 222 -26.07 -16.79 2.70
CA SER A 222 -26.80 -17.24 1.51
C SER A 222 -25.91 -17.37 0.26
N THR A 223 -24.76 -16.71 0.27
CA THR A 223 -23.78 -16.73 -0.84
C THR A 223 -22.74 -17.85 -0.73
N LEU A 224 -22.66 -18.49 0.43
CA LEU A 224 -21.70 -19.56 0.69
C LEU A 224 -22.01 -20.83 -0.13
N PRO A 225 -20.97 -21.63 -0.47
CA PRO A 225 -21.20 -22.97 -1.01
C PRO A 225 -22.10 -23.81 -0.11
N SER A 226 -23.04 -24.56 -0.73
CA SER A 226 -24.05 -25.32 0.00
C SER A 226 -23.51 -26.43 0.93
N SER A 227 -22.21 -26.72 0.83
CA SER A 227 -21.47 -27.64 1.70
C SER A 227 -20.97 -26.99 2.97
N VAL A 228 -20.93 -25.66 3.04
CA VAL A 228 -20.34 -24.90 4.15
C VAL A 228 -21.40 -24.61 5.19
N THR A 229 -21.18 -25.04 6.43
CA THR A 229 -22.04 -24.79 7.57
C THR A 229 -21.51 -23.63 8.42
N GLN A 230 -22.33 -23.10 9.33
CA GLN A 230 -21.88 -22.09 10.29
C GLN A 230 -20.74 -22.57 11.19
N ASP A 231 -20.70 -23.86 11.51
CA ASP A 231 -19.64 -24.46 12.31
C ASP A 231 -18.32 -24.52 11.53
N ASN A 232 -18.37 -24.84 10.22
CA ASN A 232 -17.18 -24.76 9.36
C ASN A 232 -16.63 -23.34 9.28
N VAL A 233 -17.50 -22.35 9.10
CA VAL A 233 -17.08 -20.94 9.09
C VAL A 233 -16.45 -20.57 10.42
N THR A 234 -17.06 -21.00 11.56
CA THR A 234 -16.51 -20.73 12.89
C THR A 234 -15.12 -21.29 13.04
N HIS A 235 -14.92 -22.59 12.74
CA HIS A 235 -13.64 -23.25 12.89
C HIS A 235 -12.57 -22.67 11.92
N ALA A 236 -12.92 -22.46 10.66
CA ALA A 236 -12.02 -21.87 9.67
C ALA A 236 -11.56 -20.43 10.09
N LEU A 237 -12.48 -19.63 10.63
CA LEU A 237 -12.15 -18.29 11.13
C LEU A 237 -11.32 -18.32 12.43
N GLU A 238 -11.57 -19.29 13.32
CA GLU A 238 -10.74 -19.47 14.51
C GLU A 238 -9.28 -19.79 14.13
N LEU A 239 -9.06 -20.71 13.21
CA LEU A 239 -7.73 -21.04 12.71
C LEU A 239 -7.09 -19.84 12.02
N TYR A 240 -7.84 -19.13 11.17
CA TYR A 240 -7.38 -17.93 10.52
C TYR A 240 -6.91 -16.85 11.53
N PHE A 241 -7.72 -16.54 12.54
CA PHE A 241 -7.35 -15.51 13.53
C PHE A 241 -6.19 -15.95 14.41
N LYS A 242 -6.06 -17.24 14.71
CA LYS A 242 -4.89 -17.80 15.39
C LYS A 242 -3.62 -17.61 14.55
N ALA A 243 -3.64 -18.09 13.31
CA ALA A 243 -2.52 -17.94 12.38
C ALA A 243 -2.13 -16.46 12.18
N GLN A 244 -3.13 -15.59 12.00
CA GLN A 244 -2.91 -14.15 11.82
C GLN A 244 -2.30 -13.50 13.06
N SER A 245 -2.78 -13.83 14.27
CA SER A 245 -2.25 -13.24 15.49
C SER A 245 -0.80 -13.63 15.73
N PHE A 246 -0.45 -14.88 15.46
CA PHE A 246 0.93 -15.35 15.56
C PHE A 246 1.82 -14.72 14.49
N SER A 247 1.39 -14.73 13.22
CA SER A 247 2.10 -14.06 12.12
C SER A 247 2.39 -12.59 12.41
N THR A 248 1.37 -11.86 12.91
CA THR A 248 1.55 -10.45 13.31
C THR A 248 2.55 -10.32 14.46
N SER A 249 2.53 -11.23 15.43
CA SER A 249 3.51 -11.23 16.53
C SER A 249 4.93 -11.49 16.02
N VAL A 250 5.11 -12.43 15.10
CA VAL A 250 6.40 -12.71 14.45
C VAL A 250 6.92 -11.46 13.74
N GLU A 251 6.08 -10.82 12.91
CA GLU A 251 6.43 -9.58 12.20
C GLU A 251 6.80 -8.43 13.15
N GLU A 252 6.01 -8.21 14.21
CA GLU A 252 6.24 -7.13 15.18
C GLU A 252 7.52 -7.33 16.03
N ASN A 253 7.98 -8.56 16.17
CA ASN A 253 9.19 -8.88 16.93
C ASN A 253 10.45 -8.97 16.05
N MET A 254 10.33 -8.89 14.73
CA MET A 254 11.49 -8.82 13.85
C MET A 254 12.26 -7.53 14.08
N SER A 255 13.57 -7.66 14.23
CA SER A 255 14.49 -6.53 14.33
C SER A 255 15.79 -6.87 13.61
N PHE A 256 16.43 -5.86 13.04
CA PHE A 256 17.67 -5.99 12.31
C PHE A 256 18.72 -5.07 12.94
N THR A 257 19.96 -5.50 12.90
CA THR A 257 21.10 -4.72 13.36
C THR A 257 21.53 -3.73 12.29
N ASP A 258 22.21 -2.66 12.68
CA ASP A 258 22.79 -1.69 11.76
C ASP A 258 23.72 -2.36 10.74
N ASP A 259 24.46 -3.42 11.14
CA ASP A 259 25.34 -4.19 10.26
C ASP A 259 24.57 -5.00 9.20
N GLU A 260 23.41 -5.56 9.55
CA GLU A 260 22.53 -6.26 8.59
C GLU A 260 21.94 -5.28 7.58
N LEU A 261 21.46 -4.12 8.03
CA LEU A 261 20.91 -3.07 7.16
C LEU A 261 22.00 -2.55 6.20
N GLU A 262 23.19 -2.25 6.71
CA GLU A 262 24.33 -1.78 5.91
C GLU A 262 24.82 -2.83 4.90
N SER A 263 24.79 -4.11 5.26
CA SER A 263 25.15 -5.19 4.35
C SER A 263 24.13 -5.32 3.22
N TYR A 264 22.85 -5.26 3.57
CA TYR A 264 21.77 -5.30 2.58
C TYR A 264 21.85 -4.10 1.62
N TYR A 265 22.07 -2.90 2.16
CA TYR A 265 22.26 -1.70 1.33
C TYR A 265 23.40 -1.86 0.33
N LYS A 266 24.59 -2.32 0.77
CA LYS A 266 25.76 -2.50 -0.12
C LYS A 266 25.48 -3.46 -1.29
N GLU A 267 24.67 -4.46 -1.05
CA GLU A 267 24.30 -5.44 -2.09
C GLU A 267 23.20 -4.93 -3.03
N ASN A 268 22.38 -3.98 -2.57
CA ASN A 268 21.17 -3.54 -3.26
C ASN A 268 21.09 -2.01 -3.45
N ALA A 269 22.22 -1.29 -3.40
CA ALA A 269 22.26 0.18 -3.39
C ALA A 269 21.43 0.81 -4.53
N LYS A 270 21.52 0.26 -5.75
CA LYS A 270 20.79 0.78 -6.92
C LYS A 270 19.27 0.94 -6.69
N THR A 271 18.66 0.06 -5.91
CA THR A 271 17.20 0.08 -5.63
C THR A 271 16.83 0.90 -4.40
N MET A 272 17.81 1.37 -3.64
CA MET A 272 17.65 2.16 -2.42
C MET A 272 18.24 3.57 -2.52
N ASP A 273 19.04 3.80 -3.55
CA ASP A 273 19.53 5.12 -3.89
C ASP A 273 18.43 5.95 -4.55
N VAL A 274 18.55 7.25 -4.41
CA VAL A 274 17.65 8.24 -5.01
C VAL A 274 18.45 9.27 -5.78
N CYS A 275 17.88 9.80 -6.85
CA CYS A 275 18.43 10.92 -7.60
C CYS A 275 17.38 12.01 -7.79
N SER A 276 17.83 13.20 -8.21
CA SER A 276 16.94 14.30 -8.56
C SER A 276 17.23 14.76 -9.97
N TYR A 277 16.19 15.04 -10.73
CA TYR A 277 16.31 15.51 -12.10
C TYR A 277 15.19 16.48 -12.48
N MET A 278 15.36 17.16 -13.57
CA MET A 278 14.31 17.90 -14.25
C MET A 278 13.98 17.23 -15.55
N GLU A 279 12.71 17.20 -15.91
CA GLU A 279 12.28 16.70 -17.20
C GLU A 279 11.27 17.63 -17.88
N PHE A 280 11.32 17.65 -19.20
CA PHE A 280 10.34 18.30 -20.03
C PHE A 280 10.11 17.54 -21.32
N SER A 281 8.83 17.36 -21.68
CA SER A 281 8.43 16.57 -22.83
C SER A 281 7.76 17.39 -23.92
N PHE A 282 8.16 17.13 -25.16
CA PHE A 282 7.54 17.67 -26.36
C PHE A 282 6.68 16.59 -27.02
N SER A 283 5.36 16.78 -27.02
CA SER A 283 4.46 15.95 -27.83
C SER A 283 4.46 16.45 -29.27
N TYR A 284 4.50 15.55 -30.24
CA TYR A 284 4.48 15.88 -31.64
C TYR A 284 3.42 15.09 -32.42
N ASP A 285 3.00 15.63 -33.58
CA ASP A 285 2.14 14.90 -34.49
C ASP A 285 2.52 15.21 -35.94
N ASP A 286 2.74 14.17 -36.73
CA ASP A 286 3.09 14.29 -38.17
C ASP A 286 1.83 14.24 -39.06
N SER A 287 0.61 14.30 -38.50
CA SER A 287 -0.66 14.28 -39.26
C SER A 287 -0.93 15.59 -40.04
N GLY A 288 -0.16 16.63 -39.76
CA GLY A 288 -0.32 17.94 -40.43
C GLY A 288 -1.36 18.84 -39.75
N ASP A 289 -1.78 18.52 -38.53
CA ASP A 289 -2.61 19.41 -37.73
C ASP A 289 -1.77 20.62 -37.28
N SER A 290 -2.28 21.81 -37.54
CA SER A 290 -1.59 23.08 -37.25
C SER A 290 -1.52 23.41 -35.75
N THR A 291 -2.15 22.61 -34.91
CA THR A 291 -2.18 22.81 -33.45
C THR A 291 -1.04 22.11 -32.71
N THR A 292 -0.37 21.15 -33.37
CA THR A 292 0.73 20.36 -32.82
C THR A 292 2.02 20.56 -33.59
N ILE A 293 3.16 20.53 -32.92
CA ILE A 293 4.48 20.65 -33.60
C ILE A 293 4.80 19.35 -34.31
N SER A 294 5.57 19.44 -35.42
CA SER A 294 6.09 18.28 -36.12
C SER A 294 7.19 17.57 -35.30
N ARG A 295 7.45 16.31 -35.61
CA ARG A 295 8.56 15.56 -35.00
C ARG A 295 9.92 16.28 -35.18
N SER A 296 10.19 16.82 -36.36
CA SER A 296 11.44 17.55 -36.64
C SER A 296 11.60 18.79 -35.76
N GLU A 297 10.52 19.51 -35.52
CA GLU A 297 10.48 20.69 -34.64
C GLU A 297 10.65 20.30 -33.18
N ALA A 298 9.96 19.24 -32.71
CA ALA A 298 10.14 18.68 -31.39
C ALA A 298 11.59 18.24 -31.13
N GLU A 299 12.24 17.59 -32.11
CA GLU A 299 13.65 17.21 -32.03
C GLU A 299 14.59 18.43 -31.95
N GLU A 300 14.31 19.52 -32.67
CA GLU A 300 15.12 20.75 -32.64
C GLU A 300 14.99 21.44 -31.26
N LEU A 301 13.75 21.58 -30.74
CA LEU A 301 13.48 22.12 -29.44
C LEU A 301 14.15 21.29 -28.33
N ALA A 302 14.01 19.98 -28.38
CA ALA A 302 14.63 19.07 -27.43
C ALA A 302 16.16 19.15 -27.45
N ARG A 303 16.79 19.23 -28.63
CA ARG A 303 18.24 19.45 -28.73
C ARG A 303 18.66 20.83 -28.20
N SER A 304 17.80 21.84 -28.29
CA SER A 304 18.06 23.15 -27.70
C SER A 304 18.01 23.10 -26.16
N LEU A 305 16.95 22.51 -25.60
CA LEU A 305 16.79 22.36 -24.16
C LEU A 305 17.89 21.47 -23.55
N ARG A 306 18.31 20.39 -24.25
CA ARG A 306 19.40 19.50 -23.82
C ARG A 306 20.75 20.20 -23.61
N ARG A 307 20.93 21.45 -24.04
CA ARG A 307 22.15 22.21 -23.80
C ARG A 307 22.20 22.88 -22.44
N CYS A 308 21.08 22.94 -21.75
CA CYS A 308 21.00 23.40 -20.38
C CYS A 308 21.68 22.38 -19.47
N ASN A 309 22.54 22.85 -18.57
CA ASN A 309 23.28 22.01 -17.64
C ASN A 309 23.10 22.43 -16.18
N THR A 310 22.22 23.42 -15.94
CA THR A 310 21.80 23.84 -14.60
C THR A 310 20.29 23.92 -14.51
N LYS A 311 19.77 23.82 -13.27
CA LYS A 311 18.35 23.97 -12.97
C LYS A 311 17.79 25.27 -13.50
N ASP A 312 18.48 26.39 -13.26
CA ASP A 312 18.02 27.72 -13.63
C ASP A 312 17.96 27.91 -15.15
N GLU A 313 18.96 27.38 -15.89
CA GLU A 313 18.95 27.42 -17.34
C GLU A 313 17.78 26.60 -17.92
N PHE A 314 17.55 25.40 -17.38
CA PHE A 314 16.46 24.53 -17.81
C PHE A 314 15.10 25.19 -17.57
N GLN A 315 14.86 25.71 -16.35
CA GLN A 315 13.63 26.41 -16.03
C GLN A 315 13.41 27.66 -16.86
N SER A 316 14.46 28.47 -17.04
CA SER A 316 14.38 29.68 -17.88
C SER A 316 14.05 29.36 -19.32
N TRP A 317 14.64 28.28 -19.87
CA TRP A 317 14.34 27.84 -21.22
C TRP A 317 12.86 27.39 -21.37
N VAL A 318 12.36 26.61 -20.42
CA VAL A 318 10.96 26.14 -20.43
C VAL A 318 9.99 27.30 -20.21
N TYR A 319 10.32 28.23 -19.32
CA TYR A 319 9.55 29.46 -19.14
C TYR A 319 9.42 30.24 -20.44
N ASP A 320 10.54 30.50 -21.11
CA ASP A 320 10.58 31.21 -22.41
C ASP A 320 9.77 30.47 -23.50
N TYR A 321 9.82 29.14 -23.50
CA TYR A 321 9.04 28.31 -24.42
C TYR A 321 7.55 28.47 -24.18
N TYR A 322 7.09 28.34 -22.95
CA TYR A 322 5.67 28.52 -22.60
C TYR A 322 5.19 29.96 -22.88
N ALA A 323 5.95 30.96 -22.48
CA ALA A 323 5.60 32.37 -22.68
C ALA A 323 5.45 32.74 -24.17
N LYS A 324 6.15 32.05 -25.07
CA LYS A 324 6.06 32.27 -26.52
C LYS A 324 4.95 31.46 -27.19
N ASN A 325 4.64 30.28 -26.68
CA ASN A 325 3.81 29.31 -27.39
C ASN A 325 2.45 29.07 -26.71
N THR A 326 2.20 29.65 -25.54
CA THR A 326 0.94 29.50 -24.80
C THR A 326 0.38 30.86 -24.37
N SER A 327 -0.89 30.88 -23.94
CA SER A 327 -1.55 32.05 -23.35
C SER A 327 -1.72 31.88 -21.84
N LEU A 328 -0.83 31.13 -21.19
CA LEU A 328 -0.87 30.90 -19.75
C LEU A 328 -0.65 32.19 -18.98
N THR A 329 -1.29 32.33 -17.82
CA THR A 329 -1.01 33.40 -16.89
C THR A 329 0.35 33.19 -16.21
N GLU A 330 0.90 34.22 -15.56
CA GLU A 330 2.16 34.07 -14.82
C GLU A 330 2.04 33.00 -13.71
N GLU A 331 0.91 32.93 -13.04
CA GLU A 331 0.62 31.93 -12.01
C GLU A 331 0.60 30.51 -12.58
N ASP A 332 -0.06 30.32 -13.72
CA ASP A 332 -0.08 29.03 -14.42
C ASP A 332 1.33 28.63 -14.90
N LEU A 333 2.13 29.60 -15.39
CA LEU A 333 3.51 29.37 -15.79
C LEU A 333 4.37 28.87 -14.62
N GLN A 334 4.27 29.53 -13.46
CA GLN A 334 5.00 29.12 -12.26
C GLN A 334 4.55 27.74 -11.78
N SER A 335 3.26 27.44 -11.86
CA SER A 335 2.71 26.14 -11.56
C SER A 335 3.32 25.06 -12.48
N GLN A 336 3.36 25.31 -13.79
CA GLN A 336 3.97 24.37 -14.75
C GLN A 336 5.47 24.17 -14.48
N LEU A 337 6.20 25.22 -14.17
CA LEU A 337 7.63 25.11 -13.84
C LEU A 337 7.89 24.28 -12.59
N SER A 338 6.99 24.32 -11.62
CA SER A 338 7.11 23.51 -10.41
C SER A 338 7.02 22.01 -10.66
N THR A 339 6.36 21.58 -11.75
CA THR A 339 6.21 20.17 -12.14
C THR A 339 7.43 19.58 -12.86
N LEU A 340 8.37 20.43 -13.28
CA LEU A 340 9.58 19.97 -14.00
C LEU A 340 10.57 19.23 -13.10
N TYR A 341 10.51 19.47 -11.80
CA TYR A 341 11.48 18.99 -10.84
C TYR A 341 10.99 17.72 -10.16
N SER A 342 11.73 16.65 -10.33
CA SER A 342 11.55 15.37 -9.63
C SER A 342 12.67 15.21 -8.60
N HIS A 343 12.31 15.06 -7.34
CA HIS A 343 13.23 15.03 -6.21
C HIS A 343 13.22 13.66 -5.54
N ASN A 344 14.38 13.16 -5.16
CA ASN A 344 14.57 11.87 -4.48
C ASN A 344 13.81 10.71 -5.16
N ILE A 345 13.99 10.60 -6.48
CA ILE A 345 13.34 9.54 -7.27
C ILE A 345 14.18 8.27 -7.19
N SER A 346 13.52 7.17 -6.84
CA SER A 346 14.11 5.84 -6.79
C SER A 346 14.22 5.22 -8.18
N TYR A 347 15.13 4.24 -8.33
CA TYR A 347 15.29 3.48 -9.56
C TYR A 347 14.02 2.71 -9.94
N THR A 348 13.66 2.80 -11.21
CA THR A 348 12.55 2.04 -11.82
C THR A 348 13.10 1.24 -13.00
N GLU A 349 12.99 -0.08 -12.92
CA GLU A 349 13.42 -0.98 -13.99
C GLU A 349 12.56 -0.80 -15.24
N GLY A 350 13.22 -0.70 -16.40
CA GLY A 350 12.55 -0.52 -17.69
C GLY A 350 12.12 0.92 -18.01
N ASP A 351 12.38 1.88 -17.11
CA ASP A 351 12.23 3.30 -17.41
C ASP A 351 13.54 3.88 -17.95
N ASP A 352 13.52 4.38 -19.19
CA ASP A 352 14.73 4.86 -19.89
C ASP A 352 15.44 6.00 -19.14
N VAL A 353 14.70 6.89 -18.49
CA VAL A 353 15.26 8.00 -17.71
C VAL A 353 15.95 7.45 -16.47
N SER A 354 15.29 6.53 -15.77
CA SER A 354 15.83 5.88 -14.59
C SER A 354 17.08 5.05 -14.91
N GLU A 355 17.03 4.23 -15.99
CA GLU A 355 18.19 3.45 -16.43
C GLU A 355 19.39 4.33 -16.75
N TRP A 356 19.17 5.48 -17.38
CA TRP A 356 20.23 6.44 -17.67
C TRP A 356 20.77 7.11 -16.40
N ALA A 357 19.88 7.62 -15.55
CA ALA A 357 20.27 8.32 -14.33
C ALA A 357 21.08 7.43 -13.37
N PHE A 358 20.69 6.16 -13.26
CA PHE A 358 21.35 5.16 -12.41
C PHE A 358 22.42 4.32 -13.11
N SER A 359 22.83 4.70 -14.33
CA SER A 359 23.88 3.97 -15.09
C SER A 359 25.27 4.03 -14.45
N GLY A 360 25.51 5.00 -13.57
CA GLY A 360 26.83 5.33 -13.02
C GLY A 360 27.73 6.15 -13.97
N GLU A 361 27.29 6.36 -15.22
CA GLU A 361 28.00 7.17 -16.21
C GLU A 361 27.49 8.62 -16.23
N ALA A 362 26.19 8.82 -15.98
CA ALA A 362 25.57 10.15 -15.90
C ALA A 362 26.05 10.91 -14.67
N LYS A 363 26.33 12.20 -14.82
CA LYS A 363 26.78 13.11 -13.77
C LYS A 363 25.81 14.27 -13.58
N ALA A 364 25.82 14.88 -12.42
CA ALA A 364 25.05 16.10 -12.16
C ALA A 364 25.41 17.17 -13.20
N GLY A 365 24.41 17.75 -13.85
CA GLY A 365 24.54 18.68 -14.97
C GLY A 365 24.50 17.99 -16.35
N ASP A 366 24.54 16.66 -16.44
CA ASP A 366 24.37 15.96 -17.71
C ASP A 366 22.89 15.97 -18.12
N SER A 367 22.65 16.15 -19.42
CA SER A 367 21.31 16.08 -20.01
C SER A 367 21.23 14.98 -21.07
N ASN A 368 20.13 14.25 -21.08
CA ASN A 368 19.85 13.23 -22.09
C ASN A 368 18.48 13.43 -22.74
N LEU A 369 18.27 12.75 -23.88
CA LEU A 369 17.07 12.85 -24.68
C LEU A 369 16.52 11.45 -24.93
N PHE A 370 15.24 11.28 -24.64
CA PHE A 370 14.50 10.03 -24.78
C PHE A 370 13.36 10.22 -25.78
N THR A 371 13.20 9.27 -26.70
CA THR A 371 12.17 9.33 -27.74
C THR A 371 11.21 8.17 -27.58
N ASP A 372 9.99 8.49 -27.24
CA ASP A 372 8.86 7.56 -27.19
C ASP A 372 8.07 7.72 -28.50
N THR A 373 8.26 6.77 -29.41
CA THR A 373 7.62 6.80 -30.75
C THR A 373 6.16 6.39 -30.68
N ASP A 374 5.78 5.56 -29.72
CA ASP A 374 4.42 5.03 -29.58
C ASP A 374 3.48 6.12 -29.04
N ASN A 375 3.94 6.91 -28.08
CA ASN A 375 3.22 8.06 -27.55
C ASN A 375 3.57 9.38 -28.23
N LYS A 376 4.39 9.34 -29.31
CA LYS A 376 4.81 10.53 -30.08
C LYS A 376 5.37 11.64 -29.19
N ARG A 377 6.32 11.31 -28.33
CA ARG A 377 6.88 12.22 -27.32
C ARG A 377 8.41 12.19 -27.31
N ILE A 378 9.02 13.35 -27.13
CA ILE A 378 10.46 13.49 -26.90
C ILE A 378 10.66 14.16 -25.54
N THR A 379 11.33 13.46 -24.64
CA THR A 379 11.61 13.95 -23.27
C THR A 379 13.07 14.33 -23.16
N VAL A 380 13.35 15.49 -22.61
CA VAL A 380 14.69 15.92 -22.19
C VAL A 380 14.76 15.85 -20.69
N CYS A 381 15.76 15.15 -20.18
CA CYS A 381 16.03 15.04 -18.75
C CYS A 381 17.40 15.67 -18.44
N LEU A 382 17.47 16.49 -17.38
CA LEU A 382 18.69 17.06 -16.80
C LEU A 382 18.88 16.47 -15.40
N LEU A 383 19.96 15.71 -15.19
CA LEU A 383 20.30 15.16 -13.88
C LEU A 383 20.82 16.29 -12.98
N LEU A 384 20.20 16.48 -11.81
CA LEU A 384 20.58 17.49 -10.84
C LEU A 384 21.44 16.91 -9.71
N ASP A 385 21.07 15.74 -9.21
CA ASP A 385 21.84 14.97 -8.22
C ASP A 385 22.09 13.56 -8.75
N GLU A 386 23.33 13.11 -8.65
CA GLU A 386 23.67 11.71 -8.95
C GLU A 386 22.99 10.77 -7.94
N PRO A 387 22.75 9.49 -8.30
CA PRO A 387 22.24 8.53 -7.35
C PRO A 387 23.05 8.48 -6.06
N LYS A 388 22.37 8.59 -4.96
CA LYS A 388 22.95 8.59 -3.61
C LYS A 388 21.99 7.92 -2.63
N ARG A 389 22.52 7.43 -1.52
CA ARG A 389 21.74 6.85 -0.44
C ARG A 389 20.64 7.83 0.02
N ASP A 390 19.43 7.34 0.18
CA ASP A 390 18.30 8.13 0.67
C ASP A 390 18.41 8.33 2.19
N GLU A 391 19.08 9.40 2.58
CA GLU A 391 19.19 9.82 3.99
C GLU A 391 18.01 10.69 4.45
N SER A 392 16.98 10.88 3.62
CA SER A 392 15.76 11.60 4.02
C SER A 392 14.98 10.81 5.06
N HIS A 393 14.28 11.50 5.95
CA HIS A 393 13.45 10.85 6.96
C HIS A 393 11.98 10.94 6.52
N PRO A 394 11.33 9.80 6.21
CA PRO A 394 9.92 9.79 5.85
C PRO A 394 9.05 10.45 6.91
N VAL A 395 8.00 11.11 6.47
CA VAL A 395 7.11 11.87 7.35
C VAL A 395 5.74 11.23 7.48
N THR A 396 5.11 11.47 8.62
CA THR A 396 3.71 11.12 8.88
C THR A 396 2.90 12.40 9.01
N ILE A 397 1.81 12.49 8.27
CA ILE A 397 0.89 13.63 8.31
C ILE A 397 -0.56 13.16 8.46
N ARG A 398 -1.43 14.09 8.85
CA ARG A 398 -2.87 13.96 8.65
C ARG A 398 -3.34 15.03 7.69
N GLN A 399 -4.33 14.72 6.86
CA GLN A 399 -4.93 15.72 5.98
C GLN A 399 -6.45 15.63 5.95
N ILE A 400 -7.07 16.78 5.71
CA ILE A 400 -8.49 16.93 5.44
C ILE A 400 -8.62 17.53 4.03
N LEU A 401 -9.18 16.79 3.10
CA LEU A 401 -9.34 17.21 1.71
C LEU A 401 -10.71 17.86 1.51
N PHE A 402 -10.71 19.04 0.91
CA PHE A 402 -11.88 19.76 0.40
C PHE A 402 -11.74 19.90 -1.12
N THR A 403 -12.62 19.28 -1.91
CA THR A 403 -12.48 19.26 -3.36
C THR A 403 -13.20 20.40 -4.05
N THR A 404 -12.66 20.88 -5.17
CA THR A 404 -13.33 21.86 -6.02
C THR A 404 -14.67 21.36 -6.57
N ASN A 405 -14.88 20.04 -6.66
CA ASN A 405 -16.13 19.44 -7.10
C ASN A 405 -17.27 19.66 -6.11
N THR A 406 -16.98 19.63 -4.81
CA THR A 406 -18.00 19.83 -3.76
C THR A 406 -18.18 21.32 -3.47
N TYR A 407 -17.10 22.10 -3.50
CA TYR A 407 -17.12 23.52 -3.14
C TYR A 407 -17.14 24.47 -4.34
N GLU A 408 -17.36 23.92 -5.55
CA GLU A 408 -17.62 24.64 -6.82
C GLU A 408 -16.43 25.50 -7.34
N SER A 409 -15.42 25.75 -6.53
CA SER A 409 -14.23 26.54 -6.90
C SER A 409 -13.06 26.28 -5.95
N SER A 410 -11.84 26.68 -6.34
CA SER A 410 -10.66 26.66 -5.48
C SER A 410 -10.84 27.58 -4.27
N ASP A 411 -11.39 28.78 -4.44
CA ASP A 411 -11.69 29.70 -3.34
C ASP A 411 -12.71 29.10 -2.35
N GLY A 412 -13.70 28.37 -2.87
CA GLY A 412 -14.69 27.67 -2.05
C GLY A 412 -14.06 26.56 -1.21
N ALA A 413 -13.21 25.74 -1.82
CA ALA A 413 -12.47 24.68 -1.14
C ALA A 413 -11.50 25.27 -0.08
N HIS A 414 -10.78 26.34 -0.43
CA HIS A 414 -9.89 27.04 0.50
C HIS A 414 -10.66 27.60 1.70
N SER A 415 -11.79 28.28 1.46
CA SER A 415 -12.64 28.81 2.53
C SER A 415 -13.22 27.73 3.45
N ALA A 416 -13.44 26.51 2.93
CA ALA A 416 -13.84 25.37 3.75
C ALA A 416 -12.67 24.86 4.62
N ALA A 417 -11.47 24.82 4.07
CA ALA A 417 -10.26 24.47 4.81
C ALA A 417 -9.95 25.50 5.91
N GLU A 418 -10.13 26.80 5.64
CA GLU A 418 -9.98 27.87 6.66
C GLU A 418 -10.96 27.69 7.83
N LYS A 419 -12.21 27.34 7.57
CA LYS A 419 -13.21 27.08 8.62
C LYS A 419 -12.83 25.88 9.47
N ALA A 420 -12.33 24.81 8.86
CA ALA A 420 -11.84 23.65 9.58
C ALA A 420 -10.60 24.00 10.43
N LEU A 421 -9.71 24.85 9.93
CA LEU A 421 -8.56 25.38 10.67
C LEU A 421 -9.01 26.25 11.87
N GLU A 422 -10.01 27.11 11.70
CA GLU A 422 -10.59 27.90 12.80
C GLU A 422 -11.20 27.00 13.88
N GLU A 423 -11.93 25.95 13.49
CA GLU A 423 -12.51 24.98 14.41
C GLU A 423 -11.41 24.24 15.19
N TRP A 424 -10.37 23.76 14.48
CA TRP A 424 -9.23 23.12 15.13
C TRP A 424 -8.49 24.06 16.08
N ASN A 425 -8.24 25.31 15.69
CA ASN A 425 -7.58 26.33 16.52
C ASN A 425 -8.39 26.68 17.78
N SER A 426 -9.70 26.59 17.72
CA SER A 426 -10.59 26.83 18.87
C SER A 426 -10.76 25.59 19.78
N GLY A 427 -10.30 24.42 19.34
CA GLY A 427 -10.40 23.14 20.01
C GLY A 427 -9.18 22.76 20.86
N GLU A 428 -9.02 21.46 21.12
CA GLU A 428 -7.94 20.93 21.97
C GLU A 428 -6.56 20.93 21.30
N GLN A 429 -6.46 21.21 20.03
CA GLN A 429 -5.23 21.24 19.22
C GLN A 429 -4.33 20.01 19.42
N THR A 430 -4.95 18.82 19.50
CA THR A 430 -4.28 17.53 19.63
C THR A 430 -4.40 16.73 18.33
N GLU A 431 -3.45 15.82 18.07
CA GLU A 431 -3.53 14.91 16.92
C GLU A 431 -4.88 14.14 16.88
N SER A 432 -5.39 13.73 18.04
CA SER A 432 -6.69 13.03 18.12
C SER A 432 -7.87 13.92 17.76
N ALA A 433 -7.82 15.22 18.12
CA ALA A 433 -8.84 16.19 17.71
C ALA A 433 -8.79 16.43 16.21
N PHE A 434 -7.59 16.54 15.62
CA PHE A 434 -7.44 16.66 14.17
C PHE A 434 -7.96 15.39 13.44
N ALA A 435 -7.67 14.20 13.97
CA ALA A 435 -8.20 12.94 13.41
C ALA A 435 -9.74 12.91 13.41
N ALA A 436 -10.36 13.42 14.48
CA ALA A 436 -11.82 13.51 14.55
C ALA A 436 -12.40 14.50 13.55
N LEU A 437 -11.74 15.65 13.35
CA LEU A 437 -12.11 16.60 12.29
C LEU A 437 -11.93 15.99 10.89
N ALA A 438 -10.85 15.23 10.68
CA ALA A 438 -10.63 14.53 9.42
C ALA A 438 -11.73 13.50 9.14
N ASP A 439 -12.14 12.70 10.11
CA ASP A 439 -13.27 11.75 9.95
C ASP A 439 -14.60 12.47 9.67
N GLN A 440 -14.75 13.72 10.10
CA GLN A 440 -15.96 14.52 9.90
C GLN A 440 -16.00 15.22 8.53
N TYR A 441 -14.89 15.79 8.08
CA TYR A 441 -14.87 16.72 6.96
C TYR A 441 -14.17 16.22 5.71
N THR A 442 -13.22 15.27 5.83
CA THR A 442 -12.44 14.88 4.66
C THR A 442 -13.28 14.21 3.59
N GLU A 443 -13.09 14.62 2.35
CA GLU A 443 -13.65 13.94 1.19
C GLU A 443 -12.79 12.76 0.74
N ASP A 444 -11.56 12.65 1.24
CA ASP A 444 -10.77 11.43 1.09
C ASP A 444 -11.14 10.40 2.16
N THR A 445 -11.95 9.44 1.75
CA THR A 445 -12.40 8.35 2.62
C THR A 445 -11.50 7.11 2.56
N THR A 446 -10.32 7.23 1.95
CA THR A 446 -9.40 6.09 1.79
C THR A 446 -8.68 5.74 3.08
N VAL A 447 -8.48 6.72 3.97
CA VAL A 447 -7.79 6.56 5.25
C VAL A 447 -8.59 7.18 6.40
N SER A 448 -8.74 6.45 7.49
CA SER A 448 -9.44 6.92 8.70
C SER A 448 -8.61 8.00 9.39
N GLY A 449 -9.28 9.06 9.87
CA GLY A 449 -8.64 10.20 10.53
C GLY A 449 -7.63 10.92 9.65
N GLY A 450 -7.70 10.74 8.33
CA GLY A 450 -6.82 11.37 7.35
C GLY A 450 -5.33 11.05 7.52
N LEU A 451 -4.95 9.89 8.09
CA LEU A 451 -3.57 9.55 8.44
C LEU A 451 -2.79 8.94 7.27
N TYR A 452 -1.73 9.63 6.84
CA TYR A 452 -0.76 9.14 5.86
C TYR A 452 0.59 8.97 6.53
N GLN A 453 1.12 7.75 6.49
CA GLN A 453 2.34 7.38 7.20
C GLN A 453 3.47 7.06 6.21
N ASN A 454 4.71 7.34 6.64
CA ASN A 454 5.91 6.95 5.92
C ASN A 454 5.97 7.48 4.49
N ILE A 455 5.57 8.73 4.33
CA ILE A 455 5.69 9.44 3.06
C ILE A 455 7.17 9.74 2.85
N THR A 456 7.75 9.25 1.77
CA THR A 456 9.14 9.55 1.40
C THR A 456 9.23 10.85 0.61
N GLU A 457 10.38 11.49 0.67
CA GLU A 457 10.70 12.64 -0.15
C GLU A 457 10.55 12.29 -1.65
N GLY A 458 9.97 13.19 -2.44
CA GLY A 458 9.68 12.94 -3.86
C GLY A 458 8.29 12.37 -4.17
N GLN A 459 7.55 11.88 -3.17
CA GLN A 459 6.19 11.36 -3.39
C GLN A 459 5.10 12.44 -3.42
N LEU A 460 5.40 13.63 -2.96
CA LEU A 460 4.45 14.73 -2.82
C LEU A 460 4.66 15.79 -3.90
N SER A 461 3.61 16.53 -4.22
CA SER A 461 3.75 17.74 -5.05
C SER A 461 4.64 18.78 -4.36
N SER A 462 5.22 19.69 -5.14
CA SER A 462 6.23 20.65 -4.65
C SER A 462 5.77 21.44 -3.41
N ALA A 463 4.50 21.83 -3.32
CA ALA A 463 4.00 22.58 -2.17
C ALA A 463 3.97 21.73 -0.89
N TRP A 464 3.46 20.48 -0.99
CA TRP A 464 3.48 19.52 0.10
C TRP A 464 4.91 19.11 0.47
N GLN A 465 5.74 18.81 -0.55
CA GLN A 465 7.15 18.47 -0.38
C GLN A 465 7.89 19.52 0.45
N ASN A 466 7.81 20.77 0.03
CA ASN A 466 8.51 21.87 0.69
C ASN A 466 8.01 22.10 2.13
N TRP A 467 6.72 21.88 2.39
CA TRP A 467 6.19 22.06 3.73
C TRP A 467 6.46 20.88 4.65
N CYS A 468 6.22 19.65 4.18
CA CYS A 468 6.34 18.44 4.99
C CYS A 468 7.80 18.14 5.37
N PHE A 469 8.74 18.40 4.46
CA PHE A 469 10.17 18.08 4.64
C PHE A 469 11.01 19.29 5.07
N ASP A 470 10.38 20.40 5.46
CA ASP A 470 11.11 21.52 6.07
C ASP A 470 11.70 21.10 7.42
N ALA A 471 13.01 21.21 7.55
CA ALA A 471 13.76 20.84 8.77
C ALA A 471 13.30 21.58 10.05
N ALA A 472 12.57 22.68 9.93
CA ALA A 472 11.99 23.42 11.04
C ALA A 472 10.65 22.83 11.52
N ARG A 473 10.05 21.88 10.78
CA ARG A 473 8.73 21.32 11.05
C ARG A 473 8.69 20.58 12.37
N LYS A 474 7.59 20.75 13.09
CA LYS A 474 7.37 20.12 14.40
C LYS A 474 6.01 19.47 14.45
N SER A 475 5.92 18.40 15.26
CA SER A 475 4.64 17.79 15.58
C SER A 475 3.63 18.82 16.08
N GLY A 476 2.47 18.84 15.46
CA GLY A 476 1.42 19.81 15.75
C GLY A 476 1.39 21.03 14.83
N ASP A 477 2.36 21.20 13.94
CA ASP A 477 2.31 22.24 12.91
C ASP A 477 1.15 21.96 11.93
N VAL A 478 0.41 23.02 11.57
CA VAL A 478 -0.75 22.92 10.69
C VAL A 478 -0.67 24.01 9.61
N THR A 479 -1.08 23.65 8.40
CA THR A 479 -1.19 24.59 7.27
C THR A 479 -2.33 24.20 6.33
N ILE A 480 -2.71 25.14 5.45
CA ILE A 480 -3.54 24.85 4.28
C ILE A 480 -2.62 24.81 3.06
N LEU A 481 -2.77 23.76 2.26
CA LEU A 481 -2.06 23.59 0.99
C LEU A 481 -3.09 23.46 -0.13
N ASP A 482 -2.95 24.29 -1.15
CA ASP A 482 -3.86 24.36 -2.29
C ASP A 482 -3.33 23.55 -3.48
N SER A 483 -4.25 22.99 -4.24
CA SER A 483 -3.98 22.28 -5.50
C SER A 483 -5.08 22.56 -6.51
N SER A 484 -4.89 22.12 -7.76
CA SER A 484 -5.93 22.18 -8.80
C SER A 484 -7.18 21.34 -8.49
N TYR A 485 -7.09 20.39 -7.57
CA TYR A 485 -8.20 19.53 -7.16
C TYR A 485 -8.97 20.06 -5.95
N GLY A 486 -8.37 20.98 -5.19
CA GLY A 486 -8.94 21.52 -3.96
C GLY A 486 -7.88 21.96 -2.97
N SER A 487 -8.31 22.16 -1.74
CA SER A 487 -7.47 22.59 -0.62
C SER A 487 -7.41 21.50 0.43
N CYS A 488 -6.24 21.30 1.02
CA CYS A 488 -6.03 20.38 2.13
C CYS A 488 -5.60 21.15 3.38
N LEU A 489 -6.28 20.91 4.50
CA LEU A 489 -5.75 21.24 5.81
C LEU A 489 -4.84 20.09 6.25
N VAL A 490 -3.56 20.39 6.48
CA VAL A 490 -2.52 19.40 6.75
C VAL A 490 -1.97 19.59 8.16
N TYR A 491 -1.85 18.51 8.91
CA TYR A 491 -1.26 18.44 10.24
C TYR A 491 -0.01 17.55 10.20
N TYR A 492 1.11 18.07 10.69
CA TYR A 492 2.37 17.33 10.77
C TYR A 492 2.41 16.47 12.05
N VAL A 493 2.53 15.18 11.90
CA VAL A 493 2.60 14.25 13.04
C VAL A 493 4.04 14.09 13.50
N GLU A 494 4.91 13.55 12.64
CA GLU A 494 6.32 13.31 12.96
C GLU A 494 7.14 12.96 11.70
N ALA A 495 8.46 13.05 11.82
CA ALA A 495 9.38 12.36 10.92
C ALA A 495 9.77 11.01 11.51
N ALA A 496 10.00 10.02 10.67
CA ALA A 496 10.51 8.72 11.07
C ALA A 496 11.90 8.84 11.74
N GLU A 497 12.19 7.97 12.70
CA GLU A 497 13.54 7.89 13.28
C GLU A 497 14.55 7.29 12.28
N GLN A 498 14.08 6.41 11.36
CA GLN A 498 14.89 5.78 10.31
C GLN A 498 14.96 6.65 9.06
N ALA A 499 16.11 6.64 8.41
CA ALA A 499 16.25 7.19 7.06
C ALA A 499 15.51 6.32 6.02
N GLY A 500 15.23 6.86 4.85
CA GLY A 500 14.50 6.17 3.78
C GLY A 500 15.17 4.87 3.35
N TRP A 501 16.50 4.87 3.21
CA TRP A 501 17.26 3.66 2.91
C TRP A 501 17.16 2.59 4.02
N GLU A 502 17.22 2.99 5.30
CA GLU A 502 17.10 2.06 6.43
C GLU A 502 15.72 1.43 6.46
N MET A 503 14.70 2.23 6.20
CA MET A 503 13.32 1.75 6.13
C MET A 503 13.13 0.78 4.97
N THR A 504 13.67 1.10 3.79
CA THR A 504 13.61 0.22 2.61
C THR A 504 14.35 -1.09 2.86
N ALA A 505 15.55 -1.03 3.44
CA ALA A 505 16.33 -2.22 3.81
C ALA A 505 15.59 -3.06 4.88
N THR A 506 15.03 -2.41 5.91
CA THR A 506 14.24 -3.09 6.95
C THR A 506 13.05 -3.83 6.37
N ASN A 507 12.28 -3.18 5.49
CA ASN A 507 11.12 -3.79 4.84
C ASN A 507 11.53 -4.98 3.96
N ALA A 508 12.62 -4.86 3.22
CA ALA A 508 13.11 -5.93 2.37
C ALA A 508 13.61 -7.14 3.19
N LEU A 509 14.40 -6.90 4.23
CA LEU A 509 14.87 -7.95 5.14
C LEU A 509 13.73 -8.60 5.93
N GLN A 510 12.72 -7.81 6.35
CA GLN A 510 11.51 -8.37 6.97
C GLN A 510 10.80 -9.33 6.03
N ASN A 511 10.64 -8.94 4.75
CA ASN A 511 10.02 -9.77 3.74
C ASN A 511 10.80 -11.05 3.49
N GLN A 512 12.12 -10.95 3.35
CA GLN A 512 12.99 -12.11 3.19
C GLN A 512 12.87 -13.04 4.40
N ARG A 513 13.02 -12.52 5.60
CA ARG A 513 12.94 -13.30 6.84
C ARG A 513 11.56 -13.93 7.02
N TYR A 514 10.50 -13.19 6.68
CA TYR A 514 9.13 -13.70 6.72
C TYR A 514 8.92 -14.90 5.78
N ASN A 515 9.42 -14.78 4.53
CA ASN A 515 9.33 -15.88 3.55
C ASN A 515 10.13 -17.11 4.01
N GLU A 516 11.33 -16.92 4.56
CA GLU A 516 12.16 -17.99 5.13
C GLU A 516 11.45 -18.71 6.30
N LEU A 517 10.82 -17.94 7.18
CA LEU A 517 10.04 -18.49 8.30
C LEU A 517 8.80 -19.23 7.81
N GLN A 518 8.09 -18.68 6.83
CA GLN A 518 6.93 -19.35 6.23
C GLN A 518 7.31 -20.70 5.64
N GLU A 519 8.39 -20.76 4.85
CA GLU A 519 8.89 -22.03 4.33
C GLU A 519 9.30 -23.01 5.45
N THR A 520 9.90 -22.51 6.51
CA THR A 520 10.31 -23.29 7.66
C THR A 520 9.10 -23.87 8.38
N TYR A 521 8.09 -23.04 8.67
CA TYR A 521 6.86 -23.47 9.32
C TYR A 521 6.10 -24.51 8.49
N GLN A 522 6.02 -24.32 7.16
CA GLN A 522 5.43 -25.32 6.27
C GLN A 522 6.16 -26.66 6.32
N LYS A 523 7.49 -26.66 6.28
CA LYS A 523 8.31 -27.88 6.37
C LYS A 523 8.17 -28.59 7.72
N GLU A 524 8.09 -27.82 8.79
CA GLU A 524 8.01 -28.34 10.16
C GLU A 524 6.61 -28.77 10.59
N ALA A 525 5.57 -28.33 9.92
CA ALA A 525 4.18 -28.64 10.23
C ALA A 525 3.78 -30.09 9.92
N ASP A 526 4.63 -30.87 9.23
CA ASP A 526 4.34 -32.26 8.78
C ASP A 526 2.94 -32.36 8.12
N LEU A 527 2.68 -31.43 7.21
CA LEU A 527 1.41 -31.33 6.50
C LEU A 527 1.08 -32.62 5.74
N LYS A 528 -0.15 -33.07 5.86
CA LYS A 528 -0.69 -34.23 5.17
C LYS A 528 -1.92 -33.82 4.37
N SER A 529 -1.75 -33.75 3.07
CA SER A 529 -2.77 -33.34 2.11
C SER A 529 -3.54 -34.56 1.58
N SER A 530 -4.79 -34.36 1.25
CA SER A 530 -5.68 -35.38 0.71
C SER A 530 -6.25 -34.98 -0.63
N ASP A 531 -5.66 -35.48 -1.73
CA ASP A 531 -6.19 -35.33 -3.10
C ASP A 531 -7.64 -35.81 -3.21
N TRP A 532 -7.99 -36.80 -2.42
CA TRP A 532 -9.37 -37.31 -2.40
C TRP A 532 -10.31 -36.33 -1.73
N GLY A 533 -9.88 -35.67 -0.66
CA GLY A 533 -10.62 -34.61 0.03
C GLY A 533 -10.85 -33.42 -0.87
N MET A 534 -9.83 -33.01 -1.62
CA MET A 534 -9.91 -31.88 -2.55
C MET A 534 -11.01 -32.03 -3.61
N ARG A 535 -11.38 -33.22 -4.01
CA ARG A 535 -12.49 -33.48 -4.95
C ARG A 535 -13.87 -33.02 -4.45
N PHE A 536 -14.00 -32.72 -3.18
CA PHE A 536 -15.24 -32.25 -2.55
C PHE A 536 -15.21 -30.75 -2.26
N VAL A 537 -14.11 -30.07 -2.54
CA VAL A 537 -14.00 -28.61 -2.44
C VAL A 537 -14.78 -27.97 -3.58
N THR A 538 -15.52 -26.92 -3.28
CA THR A 538 -16.32 -26.16 -4.24
C THR A 538 -16.13 -24.67 -3.97
N VAL A 539 -16.04 -23.86 -5.04
CA VAL A 539 -15.79 -22.41 -4.93
C VAL A 539 -17.10 -21.65 -4.70
N ASN A 540 -18.15 -22.02 -5.42
CA ASN A 540 -19.46 -21.37 -5.36
C ASN A 540 -20.60 -22.39 -5.61
N ASN A 541 -21.84 -21.91 -5.63
CA ASN A 541 -23.03 -22.73 -5.86
C ASN A 541 -23.38 -22.95 -7.35
N GLN A 542 -22.57 -22.48 -8.28
CA GLN A 542 -22.79 -22.70 -9.71
C GLN A 542 -22.47 -24.17 -10.06
N LYS A 543 -23.37 -24.80 -10.82
CA LYS A 543 -23.23 -26.18 -11.30
C LYS A 543 -23.05 -26.20 -12.80
#